data_e33496acb8c21d1c2702ae3bf0e868d9
#
_entry.id   e33496acb8c21d1c2702ae3bf0e868d9
#
_cell.length_a   1.000
_cell.length_b   1.000
_cell.length_c   1.000
_cell.angle_alpha   90.00
_cell.angle_beta   90.00
_cell.angle_gamma   90.00
#
_symmetry.space_group_name_H-M   'P 1'
#
loop_
_entity.id
_entity.type
_entity.pdbx_description
1 polymer ?
#
loop_
_entity_poly.entity_id
_entity_poly.type
_entity_poly.pdbx_seq_one_letter_code
_entity_poly.pdbx_strand_id
1 'polypeptide(L)'
;MKKLMMLVAIAAAFASCQSNNKKNAEIVVENDSVVAIVPAPPVIEVDEEIFTGTIPAADGPGIDYVLTLGAATDGVDTVYTLDMTYLDANGPGKHQTFKSKGKQETIHKKVNNRPKKGVKLTPDNGDEPMYFLVVNDTTLRMVNDSTLVETIGQAVYDITKVKK
;
A
#
# COMPACT_ATOMS: atom_id res chain seq x y z
N MET A 1 -9.56 36.54 -42.19
CA MET A 1 -10.11 37.89 -41.88
C MET A 1 -10.31 37.97 -40.37
N LYS A 2 -9.66 39.00 -39.77
CA LYS A 2 -9.96 39.73 -38.53
C LYS A 2 -10.07 38.89 -37.25
N LYS A 3 -9.02 38.86 -36.40
CA LYS A 3 -8.71 39.74 -35.24
C LYS A 3 -9.87 39.90 -34.24
N LEU A 4 -9.69 39.45 -32.99
CA LEU A 4 -9.79 40.36 -31.82
C LEU A 4 -9.08 39.78 -30.61
N MET A 5 -8.08 40.53 -30.13
CA MET A 5 -7.49 40.43 -28.78
C MET A 5 -8.51 40.91 -27.73
N MET A 6 -8.58 40.29 -26.56
CA MET A 6 -9.05 40.94 -25.36
C MET A 6 -8.22 40.50 -24.16
N LEU A 7 -7.38 41.41 -23.71
CA LEU A 7 -6.61 41.41 -22.48
C LEU A 7 -7.54 41.83 -21.37
N VAL A 8 -7.70 41.02 -20.34
CA VAL A 8 -8.30 41.43 -19.06
C VAL A 8 -7.30 41.15 -17.96
N ALA A 9 -6.72 42.21 -17.43
CA ALA A 9 -5.93 42.19 -16.21
C ALA A 9 -6.88 42.26 -15.00
N ILE A 10 -6.82 41.25 -14.13
CA ILE A 10 -7.47 41.32 -12.81
C ILE A 10 -6.38 41.24 -11.75
N ALA A 11 -6.16 42.40 -11.07
CA ALA A 11 -5.39 42.50 -9.85
C ALA A 11 -6.26 42.01 -8.69
N ALA A 12 -5.87 40.93 -8.01
CA ALA A 12 -6.48 40.53 -6.76
C ALA A 12 -5.49 40.74 -5.62
N ALA A 13 -5.87 41.58 -4.68
CA ALA A 13 -5.16 41.88 -3.45
C ALA A 13 -5.24 40.65 -2.50
N PHE A 14 -4.09 40.16 -2.03
CA PHE A 14 -4.02 39.16 -0.98
C PHE A 14 -4.07 39.83 0.39
N ALA A 15 -5.15 39.57 1.11
CA ALA A 15 -5.23 39.85 2.53
C ALA A 15 -4.50 38.76 3.32
N SER A 16 -3.51 39.17 4.08
CA SER A 16 -2.75 38.41 5.04
C SER A 16 -3.64 37.84 6.15
N CYS A 17 -3.65 36.55 6.37
CA CYS A 17 -4.01 35.94 7.65
C CYS A 17 -2.79 35.26 8.24
N GLN A 18 -2.26 35.88 9.28
CA GLN A 18 -1.14 35.41 10.09
C GLN A 18 -1.66 34.40 11.11
N SER A 19 -1.22 33.14 11.01
CA SER A 19 -1.37 32.16 12.06
C SER A 19 0.00 31.66 12.49
N ASN A 20 0.35 31.95 13.74
CA ASN A 20 1.57 31.54 14.41
C ASN A 20 1.59 30.02 14.60
N ASN A 21 2.57 29.34 14.03
CA ASN A 21 3.06 28.09 14.60
C ASN A 21 4.59 28.03 14.43
N LYS A 22 5.28 28.30 15.56
CA LYS A 22 6.73 28.12 15.69
C LYS A 22 7.05 26.65 15.73
N LYS A 23 7.97 26.18 14.87
CA LYS A 23 9.05 25.27 15.27
C LYS A 23 10.05 25.05 14.11
N ASN A 24 11.31 25.41 14.47
CA ASN A 24 12.59 25.01 13.89
C ASN A 24 12.84 25.25 12.39
N ALA A 25 13.34 26.47 12.12
CA ALA A 25 14.18 26.72 10.97
C ALA A 25 15.64 26.70 11.44
N GLU A 26 16.44 25.78 10.94
CA GLU A 26 17.89 25.80 11.07
C GLU A 26 18.46 26.67 9.94
N ILE A 27 19.05 27.80 10.31
CA ILE A 27 19.62 28.76 9.37
C ILE A 27 21.09 28.37 9.17
N VAL A 28 21.42 27.84 8.01
CA VAL A 28 22.80 27.75 7.53
C VAL A 28 23.02 28.92 6.61
N VAL A 29 23.82 29.92 7.07
CA VAL A 29 24.23 31.05 6.26
C VAL A 29 25.62 30.74 5.69
N GLU A 30 25.69 30.51 4.40
CA GLU A 30 26.95 30.60 3.65
C GLU A 30 26.69 31.24 2.28
N ASN A 31 27.28 32.43 2.12
CA ASN A 31 27.55 33.21 0.89
C ASN A 31 26.43 33.43 -0.14
N ASP A 32 25.81 34.62 -0.04
CA ASP A 32 25.38 35.52 -1.14
C ASP A 32 24.65 34.88 -2.34
N SER A 33 23.72 33.97 -2.06
CA SER A 33 22.67 33.57 -3.00
C SER A 33 21.42 33.28 -2.19
N VAL A 34 20.36 34.07 -2.39
CA VAL A 34 19.05 33.83 -1.82
C VAL A 34 18.50 32.53 -2.39
N VAL A 35 18.75 31.42 -1.72
CA VAL A 35 18.10 30.15 -2.05
C VAL A 35 16.67 30.24 -1.51
N ALA A 36 15.71 30.28 -2.43
CA ALA A 36 14.31 30.14 -2.07
C ALA A 36 14.14 28.79 -1.37
N ILE A 37 13.82 28.80 -0.06
CA ILE A 37 13.47 27.61 0.70
C ILE A 37 12.12 27.13 0.13
N VAL A 38 12.14 26.15 -0.77
CA VAL A 38 10.95 25.42 -1.15
C VAL A 38 10.58 24.56 0.06
N PRO A 39 9.41 24.76 0.69
CA PRO A 39 9.00 23.88 1.78
C PRO A 39 8.98 22.46 1.25
N ALA A 40 9.64 21.54 1.95
CA ALA A 40 9.54 20.12 1.65
C ALA A 40 8.04 19.73 1.68
N PRO A 41 7.57 18.94 0.71
CA PRO A 41 6.19 18.48 0.72
C PRO A 41 5.92 17.78 2.07
N PRO A 42 4.70 17.93 2.64
CA PRO A 42 4.38 17.27 3.90
C PRO A 42 4.62 15.78 3.76
N VAL A 43 5.42 15.21 4.65
CA VAL A 43 5.57 13.75 4.78
C VAL A 43 4.23 13.26 5.29
N ILE A 44 3.44 12.65 4.41
CA ILE A 44 2.23 11.94 4.80
C ILE A 44 2.71 10.64 5.42
N GLU A 45 2.59 10.50 6.74
CA GLU A 45 2.79 9.21 7.40
C GLU A 45 1.70 8.26 6.91
N VAL A 46 2.09 7.33 6.06
CA VAL A 46 1.22 6.25 5.59
C VAL A 46 1.17 5.20 6.69
N ASP A 47 -0.01 4.91 7.20
CA ASP A 47 -0.20 3.84 8.18
C ASP A 47 -0.14 2.49 7.48
N GLU A 48 1.06 1.93 7.38
CA GLU A 48 1.32 0.65 6.75
C GLU A 48 1.04 -0.49 7.71
N GLU A 49 0.29 -1.49 7.24
CA GLU A 49 0.05 -2.74 7.94
C GLU A 49 0.87 -3.87 7.30
N ILE A 50 1.74 -4.51 8.09
CA ILE A 50 2.60 -5.59 7.61
C ILE A 50 2.07 -6.91 8.16
N PHE A 51 1.86 -7.89 7.25
CA PHE A 51 1.43 -9.25 7.58
C PHE A 51 2.50 -10.23 7.09
N THR A 52 2.80 -11.24 7.92
CA THR A 52 3.78 -12.28 7.59
C THR A 52 3.27 -13.66 7.93
N GLY A 53 3.73 -14.67 7.19
CA GLY A 53 3.43 -16.07 7.46
C GLY A 53 4.00 -16.98 6.39
N THR A 54 4.16 -18.25 6.74
CA THR A 54 4.58 -19.29 5.80
C THR A 54 3.37 -20.06 5.31
N ILE A 55 3.14 -20.06 4.01
CA ILE A 55 2.03 -20.76 3.35
C ILE A 55 2.57 -22.05 2.72
N PRO A 56 1.82 -23.18 2.76
CA PRO A 56 2.24 -24.42 2.12
C PRO A 56 2.52 -24.25 0.62
N ALA A 57 3.60 -24.81 0.14
CA ALA A 57 3.93 -24.93 -1.27
C ALA A 57 3.59 -26.34 -1.77
N ALA A 58 3.32 -26.48 -3.09
CA ALA A 58 3.16 -27.80 -3.71
C ALA A 58 4.49 -28.56 -3.72
N ASP A 59 5.58 -27.84 -3.99
CA ASP A 59 6.94 -28.37 -4.07
C ASP A 59 7.83 -27.61 -3.08
N GLY A 60 8.16 -28.23 -1.94
CA GLY A 60 9.08 -27.65 -0.96
C GLY A 60 8.44 -27.37 0.40
N PRO A 61 9.24 -26.82 1.34
CA PRO A 61 8.82 -26.62 2.73
C PRO A 61 7.72 -25.56 2.91
N GLY A 62 7.61 -24.63 1.97
CA GLY A 62 6.63 -23.55 2.03
C GLY A 62 7.06 -22.28 1.28
N ILE A 63 6.21 -21.28 1.35
CA ILE A 63 6.45 -19.95 0.79
C ILE A 63 6.26 -18.95 1.92
N ASP A 64 7.30 -18.19 2.25
CA ASP A 64 7.21 -17.09 3.18
C ASP A 64 6.61 -15.85 2.49
N TYR A 65 5.55 -15.33 3.08
CA TYR A 65 4.87 -14.12 2.65
C TYR A 65 5.22 -12.94 3.55
N VAL A 66 5.55 -11.80 2.94
CA VAL A 66 5.62 -10.50 3.60
C VAL A 66 4.73 -9.56 2.78
N LEU A 67 3.52 -9.31 3.28
CA LEU A 67 2.53 -8.44 2.67
C LEU A 67 2.48 -7.11 3.42
N THR A 68 2.73 -6.02 2.72
CA THR A 68 2.53 -4.66 3.23
C THR A 68 1.31 -4.04 2.57
N LEU A 69 0.34 -3.63 3.38
CA LEU A 69 -0.84 -2.89 2.97
C LEU A 69 -0.69 -1.44 3.41
N GLY A 70 -0.92 -0.49 2.50
CA GLY A 70 -0.77 0.93 2.80
C GLY A 70 -1.64 1.81 1.92
N ALA A 71 -1.66 3.10 2.19
CA ALA A 71 -2.21 4.11 1.30
C ALA A 71 -1.11 4.70 0.44
N ALA A 72 -1.40 5.03 -0.82
CA ALA A 72 -0.45 5.75 -1.66
C ALA A 72 -0.12 7.12 -1.04
N THR A 73 1.07 7.62 -1.33
CA THR A 73 1.56 8.91 -0.83
C THR A 73 0.68 10.10 -1.22
N ASP A 74 -0.15 9.96 -2.25
CA ASP A 74 -1.16 10.93 -2.68
C ASP A 74 -2.50 10.79 -1.93
N GLY A 75 -2.65 9.74 -1.10
CA GLY A 75 -3.87 9.47 -0.33
C GLY A 75 -5.07 9.03 -1.18
N VAL A 76 -4.90 8.84 -2.50
CA VAL A 76 -6.00 8.53 -3.43
C VAL A 76 -6.12 7.03 -3.66
N ASP A 77 -5.00 6.34 -3.87
CA ASP A 77 -4.99 4.90 -4.14
C ASP A 77 -4.38 4.12 -2.97
N THR A 78 -5.07 3.05 -2.57
CA THR A 78 -4.48 2.07 -1.66
C THR A 78 -3.59 1.12 -2.44
N VAL A 79 -2.35 0.95 -2.01
CA VAL A 79 -1.34 0.11 -2.65
C VAL A 79 -0.91 -1.04 -1.76
N TYR A 80 -0.33 -2.07 -2.36
CA TYR A 80 0.33 -3.14 -1.63
C TYR A 80 1.71 -3.43 -2.20
N THR A 81 2.57 -4.02 -1.37
CA THR A 81 3.74 -4.77 -1.81
C THR A 81 3.70 -6.17 -1.19
N LEU A 82 4.14 -7.16 -1.94
CA LEU A 82 4.16 -8.55 -1.51
C LEU A 82 5.46 -9.20 -1.93
N ASP A 83 6.23 -9.68 -0.96
CA ASP A 83 7.38 -10.54 -1.18
C ASP A 83 6.98 -12.00 -0.88
N MET A 84 7.22 -12.88 -1.85
CA MET A 84 6.96 -14.32 -1.77
C MET A 84 8.29 -15.05 -1.90
N THR A 85 8.78 -15.60 -0.79
CA THR A 85 10.05 -16.34 -0.77
C THR A 85 9.78 -17.84 -0.73
N TYR A 86 10.02 -18.50 -1.86
CA TYR A 86 9.93 -19.94 -1.99
C TYR A 86 11.13 -20.57 -1.30
N LEU A 87 10.84 -21.37 -0.28
CA LEU A 87 11.86 -22.03 0.51
C LEU A 87 12.42 -23.23 -0.28
N ASP A 88 13.73 -23.36 -0.31
CA ASP A 88 14.47 -24.45 -0.98
C ASP A 88 14.14 -24.64 -2.48
N ALA A 89 13.66 -23.60 -3.16
CA ALA A 89 13.24 -23.63 -4.57
C ALA A 89 14.33 -24.14 -5.53
N ASN A 90 15.60 -23.95 -5.20
CA ASN A 90 16.75 -24.37 -5.99
C ASN A 90 17.65 -25.36 -5.24
N GLY A 91 17.07 -26.09 -4.28
CA GLY A 91 17.74 -27.04 -3.39
C GLY A 91 17.91 -26.51 -1.97
N PRO A 92 18.33 -27.37 -1.01
CA PRO A 92 18.39 -27.05 0.41
C PRO A 92 19.13 -25.75 0.71
N GLY A 93 18.47 -24.83 1.44
CA GLY A 93 18.99 -23.50 1.78
C GLY A 93 19.06 -22.50 0.63
N LYS A 94 18.55 -22.84 -0.56
CA LYS A 94 18.53 -21.92 -1.72
C LYS A 94 17.12 -21.42 -1.97
N HIS A 95 16.78 -20.29 -1.36
CA HIS A 95 15.48 -19.65 -1.49
C HIS A 95 15.40 -18.77 -2.74
N GLN A 96 14.19 -18.56 -3.25
CA GLN A 96 13.93 -17.66 -4.36
C GLN A 96 12.78 -16.71 -4.01
N THR A 97 13.02 -15.40 -4.09
CA THR A 97 12.01 -14.39 -3.78
C THR A 97 11.44 -13.78 -5.05
N PHE A 98 10.12 -13.76 -5.14
CA PHE A 98 9.34 -13.02 -6.12
C PHE A 98 8.67 -11.84 -5.46
N LYS A 99 8.63 -10.68 -6.16
CA LYS A 99 8.04 -9.46 -5.66
C LYS A 99 6.84 -9.07 -6.52
N SER A 100 5.74 -8.75 -5.87
CA SER A 100 4.55 -8.21 -6.50
C SER A 100 4.16 -6.89 -5.85
N LYS A 101 3.62 -5.97 -6.63
CA LYS A 101 3.05 -4.71 -6.18
C LYS A 101 1.84 -4.35 -7.03
N GLY A 102 0.99 -3.50 -6.51
CA GLY A 102 -0.20 -3.06 -7.24
C GLY A 102 -1.23 -2.43 -6.33
N LYS A 103 -2.49 -2.50 -6.74
CA LYS A 103 -3.61 -1.92 -6.01
C LYS A 103 -4.24 -2.92 -5.06
N GLN A 104 -4.67 -2.43 -3.89
CA GLN A 104 -5.49 -3.19 -2.95
C GLN A 104 -6.90 -2.62 -2.88
N GLU A 105 -7.88 -3.49 -2.76
CA GLU A 105 -9.29 -3.15 -2.61
C GLU A 105 -9.91 -3.95 -1.46
N THR A 106 -10.66 -3.27 -0.59
CA THR A 106 -11.52 -3.98 0.37
C THR A 106 -12.76 -4.50 -0.32
N ILE A 107 -13.04 -5.80 -0.19
CA ILE A 107 -14.24 -6.43 -0.75
C ILE A 107 -15.14 -6.97 0.36
N HIS A 108 -16.44 -6.91 0.11
CA HIS A 108 -17.47 -7.42 1.04
C HIS A 108 -18.33 -8.45 0.33
N LYS A 109 -18.51 -9.62 0.94
CA LYS A 109 -19.32 -10.73 0.42
C LYS A 109 -20.23 -11.31 1.49
N LYS A 110 -21.31 -11.97 1.08
CA LYS A 110 -22.10 -12.83 1.96
C LYS A 110 -21.75 -14.29 1.67
N VAL A 111 -21.23 -14.99 2.66
CA VAL A 111 -20.93 -16.41 2.59
C VAL A 111 -21.79 -17.13 3.63
N ASN A 112 -22.61 -18.09 3.21
CA ASN A 112 -23.56 -18.78 4.09
C ASN A 112 -24.41 -17.82 4.94
N ASN A 113 -24.91 -16.76 4.31
CA ASN A 113 -25.71 -15.68 4.92
C ASN A 113 -24.98 -14.83 5.99
N ARG A 114 -23.65 -14.95 6.10
CA ARG A 114 -22.81 -14.18 7.02
C ARG A 114 -21.98 -13.16 6.22
N PRO A 115 -21.87 -11.89 6.67
CA PRO A 115 -21.01 -10.92 6.04
C PRO A 115 -19.55 -11.32 6.24
N LYS A 116 -18.76 -11.27 5.16
CA LYS A 116 -17.32 -11.49 5.14
C LYS A 116 -16.65 -10.27 4.51
N LYS A 117 -15.52 -9.88 5.08
CA LYS A 117 -14.64 -8.84 4.55
C LYS A 117 -13.39 -9.50 4.00
N GLY A 118 -12.90 -9.03 2.88
CA GLY A 118 -11.66 -9.50 2.29
C GLY A 118 -10.85 -8.37 1.70
N VAL A 119 -9.62 -8.69 1.33
CA VAL A 119 -8.70 -7.84 0.58
C VAL A 119 -8.42 -8.50 -0.75
N LYS A 120 -8.60 -7.75 -1.84
CA LYS A 120 -8.20 -8.14 -3.19
C LYS A 120 -6.93 -7.38 -3.53
N LEU A 121 -5.91 -8.07 -3.98
CA LEU A 121 -4.65 -7.53 -4.48
C LEU A 121 -4.63 -7.69 -5.99
N THR A 122 -4.53 -6.58 -6.73
CA THR A 122 -4.45 -6.58 -8.19
C THR A 122 -3.04 -6.16 -8.60
N PRO A 123 -2.21 -7.10 -9.13
CA PRO A 123 -0.86 -6.80 -9.55
C PRO A 123 -0.80 -5.82 -10.73
N ASP A 124 0.21 -4.93 -10.73
CA ASP A 124 0.45 -3.98 -11.84
C ASP A 124 0.97 -4.64 -13.12
N ASN A 125 1.56 -5.84 -13.00
CA ASN A 125 2.13 -6.58 -14.12
C ASN A 125 1.10 -7.38 -14.94
N GLY A 126 -0.17 -7.35 -14.55
CA GLY A 126 -1.26 -8.06 -15.23
C GLY A 126 -1.45 -9.51 -14.82
N ASP A 127 -0.75 -9.99 -13.80
CA ASP A 127 -1.00 -11.31 -13.20
C ASP A 127 -2.40 -11.37 -12.58
N GLU A 128 -2.87 -12.58 -12.29
CA GLU A 128 -4.17 -12.79 -11.66
C GLU A 128 -4.24 -12.18 -10.25
N PRO A 129 -5.38 -11.60 -9.87
CA PRO A 129 -5.57 -11.06 -8.54
C PRO A 129 -5.49 -12.13 -7.45
N MET A 130 -4.91 -11.77 -6.31
CA MET A 130 -4.92 -12.58 -5.10
C MET A 130 -5.99 -12.10 -4.13
N TYR A 131 -6.54 -13.04 -3.34
CA TYR A 131 -7.64 -12.75 -2.43
C TYR A 131 -7.31 -13.23 -1.02
N PHE A 132 -7.58 -12.38 -0.05
CA PHE A 132 -7.43 -12.68 1.36
C PHE A 132 -8.74 -12.43 2.10
N LEU A 133 -9.19 -13.38 2.88
CA LEU A 133 -10.28 -13.21 3.84
C LEU A 133 -9.73 -12.55 5.10
N VAL A 134 -10.39 -11.50 5.59
CA VAL A 134 -10.09 -10.92 6.90
C VAL A 134 -10.73 -11.82 7.97
N VAL A 135 -9.89 -12.63 8.64
CA VAL A 135 -10.33 -13.53 9.71
C VAL A 135 -10.61 -12.73 10.99
N ASN A 136 -9.70 -11.81 11.31
CA ASN A 136 -9.81 -10.84 12.40
C ASN A 136 -8.84 -9.66 12.15
N ASP A 137 -8.72 -8.73 13.10
CA ASP A 137 -7.91 -7.50 12.96
C ASP A 137 -6.40 -7.76 12.77
N THR A 138 -5.94 -8.97 13.06
CA THR A 138 -4.52 -9.35 12.97
C THR A 138 -4.23 -10.50 12.04
N THR A 139 -5.25 -11.07 11.37
CA THR A 139 -5.08 -12.29 10.57
C THR A 139 -5.79 -12.18 9.24
N LEU A 140 -5.04 -12.40 8.18
CA LEU A 140 -5.53 -12.56 6.82
C LEU A 140 -5.34 -14.01 6.39
N ARG A 141 -6.33 -14.60 5.73
CA ARG A 141 -6.29 -15.95 5.17
C ARG A 141 -6.35 -15.89 3.66
N MET A 142 -5.38 -16.46 2.97
CA MET A 142 -5.44 -16.59 1.52
C MET A 142 -6.61 -17.51 1.14
N VAL A 143 -7.37 -17.10 0.13
CA VAL A 143 -8.49 -17.85 -0.45
C VAL A 143 -8.39 -17.86 -1.97
N ASN A 144 -9.04 -18.83 -2.62
CA ASN A 144 -8.84 -19.06 -4.05
C ASN A 144 -9.44 -17.96 -4.94
N ASP A 145 -10.49 -17.29 -4.48
CA ASP A 145 -11.21 -16.33 -5.31
C ASP A 145 -11.98 -15.26 -4.53
N SER A 146 -12.64 -14.38 -5.28
CA SER A 146 -13.42 -13.26 -4.74
C SER A 146 -14.67 -13.67 -3.96
N THR A 147 -15.05 -14.92 -3.91
CA THR A 147 -16.22 -15.40 -3.15
C THR A 147 -15.94 -15.43 -1.64
N LEU A 148 -14.67 -15.41 -1.24
CA LEU A 148 -14.18 -15.48 0.13
C LEU A 148 -14.65 -16.76 0.85
N VAL A 149 -14.83 -17.84 0.11
CA VAL A 149 -15.19 -19.15 0.65
C VAL A 149 -13.92 -19.84 1.13
N GLU A 150 -13.94 -20.24 2.40
CA GLU A 150 -12.85 -21.01 3.01
C GLU A 150 -12.97 -22.50 2.63
N THR A 151 -11.88 -23.11 2.21
CA THR A 151 -11.81 -24.57 2.07
C THR A 151 -11.50 -25.19 3.44
N ILE A 152 -12.03 -26.35 3.73
CA ILE A 152 -11.81 -27.07 5.01
C ILE A 152 -10.30 -27.29 5.23
N GLY A 153 -9.79 -26.92 6.41
CA GLY A 153 -8.37 -27.11 6.77
C GLY A 153 -7.45 -25.94 6.43
N GLN A 154 -7.98 -24.79 6.02
CA GLN A 154 -7.18 -23.67 5.50
C GLN A 154 -6.49 -22.75 6.53
N ALA A 155 -6.51 -23.05 7.84
CA ALA A 155 -5.76 -22.24 8.83
C ALA A 155 -4.25 -22.15 8.52
N VAL A 156 -3.73 -23.09 7.74
CA VAL A 156 -2.34 -23.11 7.27
C VAL A 156 -2.01 -22.04 6.21
N TYR A 157 -3.03 -21.35 5.69
CA TYR A 157 -2.89 -20.25 4.73
C TYR A 157 -3.04 -18.86 5.38
N ASP A 158 -2.87 -18.80 6.70
CA ASP A 158 -2.97 -17.56 7.46
C ASP A 158 -1.63 -16.83 7.49
N ILE A 159 -1.70 -15.51 7.28
CA ILE A 159 -0.63 -14.57 7.55
C ILE A 159 -1.06 -13.62 8.66
N THR A 160 -0.16 -13.25 9.55
CA THR A 160 -0.46 -12.48 10.75
C THR A 160 0.21 -11.13 10.75
N LYS A 161 -0.49 -10.13 11.30
CA LYS A 161 0.00 -8.76 11.42
C LYS A 161 1.21 -8.70 12.35
N VAL A 162 2.27 -8.07 11.87
CA VAL A 162 3.46 -7.76 12.68
C VAL A 162 3.10 -6.64 13.65
N LYS A 163 3.34 -6.86 14.93
CA LYS A 163 3.18 -5.81 15.94
C LYS A 163 4.35 -4.81 15.79
N LYS A 164 4.02 -3.55 15.58
CA LYS A 164 4.97 -2.44 15.69
C LYS A 164 5.38 -2.21 17.15
#